data_cd17ca1586f44545664a546f3368b0a0
#
_entry.id   cd17ca1586f44545664a546f3368b0a0
#
_cell.length_a   1.000
_cell.length_b   1.000
_cell.length_c   1.000
_cell.angle_alpha   90.00
_cell.angle_beta   90.00
_cell.angle_gamma   90.00
#
_symmetry.space_group_name_H-M   'P 1'
#
loop_
_entity.id
_entity.type
_entity.pdbx_description
1 polymer ?
#
loop_
_entity_poly.entity_id
_entity_poly.type
_entity_poly.pdbx_seq_one_letter_code
_entity_poly.pdbx_strand_id
1 'polypeptide(L)'
;MNTDVMEELSRQHWLHDLLSSVEVGIVVLDRDFKVEVWNQFMENHSNLRPSQIVGKSLFEHFPEIEQDWLMLKAEPVFNLKSPVFLIWEQRPYLFKFGCNRPITSELDVMYQNVTLFPLSSLTGNVERMCMLVYDVTDQASSRLNIEGLNNQLTEMSRVDGLTQLYNRRYWQERFQSLYRLAKRRESANIAVMLDIDHFKAVNDNYGHQAGD
;
A
#
# COMPACT_ATOMS: atom_id res chain seq x y z
N MET A 1 -5.74 48.92 21.51
CA MET A 1 -6.20 47.64 20.95
C MET A 1 -5.19 46.59 21.39
N ASN A 2 -5.61 45.65 22.23
CA ASN A 2 -4.74 44.87 23.14
C ASN A 2 -3.63 44.11 22.39
N THR A 3 -2.40 44.26 22.88
CA THR A 3 -1.20 43.49 22.42
C THR A 3 -1.48 42.00 22.45
N ASP A 4 -2.18 41.51 23.46
CA ASP A 4 -2.57 40.10 23.62
C ASP A 4 -3.46 39.57 22.47
N VAL A 5 -4.38 40.41 21.96
CA VAL A 5 -5.23 40.01 20.80
C VAL A 5 -4.44 39.92 19.51
N MET A 6 -3.46 40.81 19.33
CA MET A 6 -2.58 40.75 18.15
C MET A 6 -1.61 39.56 18.19
N GLU A 7 -1.12 39.23 19.39
CA GLU A 7 -0.29 38.02 19.56
C GLU A 7 -1.07 36.75 19.29
N GLU A 8 -2.31 36.64 19.79
CA GLU A 8 -3.17 35.49 19.55
C GLU A 8 -3.56 35.36 18.07
N LEU A 9 -3.91 36.47 17.40
CA LEU A 9 -4.17 36.47 15.96
C LEU A 9 -2.93 36.08 15.15
N SER A 10 -1.76 36.58 15.50
CA SER A 10 -0.50 36.22 14.87
C SER A 10 -0.21 34.74 15.07
N ARG A 11 -0.45 34.21 16.27
CA ARG A 11 -0.29 32.79 16.58
C ARG A 11 -1.24 31.90 15.77
N GLN A 12 -2.49 32.28 15.63
CA GLN A 12 -3.46 31.56 14.81
C GLN A 12 -3.09 31.61 13.32
N HIS A 13 -2.59 32.73 12.84
CA HIS A 13 -2.18 32.90 11.44
C HIS A 13 -1.03 31.95 11.07
N TRP A 14 0.08 31.98 11.84
CA TRP A 14 1.21 31.13 11.49
C TRP A 14 0.91 29.63 11.68
N LEU A 15 0.02 29.25 12.62
CA LEU A 15 -0.46 27.87 12.73
C LEU A 15 -1.24 27.45 11.48
N HIS A 16 -2.08 28.34 10.96
CA HIS A 16 -2.82 28.11 9.72
C HIS A 16 -1.86 27.96 8.53
N ASP A 17 -0.86 28.83 8.41
CA ASP A 17 0.14 28.78 7.35
C ASP A 17 0.96 27.49 7.42
N LEU A 18 1.31 27.06 8.64
CA LEU A 18 2.04 25.81 8.85
C LEU A 18 1.19 24.61 8.39
N LEU A 19 -0.08 24.54 8.80
CA LEU A 19 -0.98 23.46 8.37
C LEU A 19 -1.22 23.46 6.86
N SER A 20 -1.16 24.63 6.22
CA SER A 20 -1.33 24.77 4.77
C SER A 20 -0.08 24.41 3.98
N SER A 21 1.12 24.56 4.58
CA SER A 21 2.40 24.30 3.91
C SER A 21 2.89 22.84 4.06
N VAL A 22 2.28 22.04 4.92
CA VAL A 22 2.67 20.64 5.12
C VAL A 22 2.18 19.78 3.95
N GLU A 23 3.08 19.00 3.36
CA GLU A 23 2.76 18.04 2.29
C GLU A 23 2.14 16.73 2.86
N VAL A 24 1.18 16.88 3.76
CA VAL A 24 0.41 15.80 4.37
C VAL A 24 -1.05 16.22 4.39
N GLY A 25 -1.93 15.34 3.96
CA GLY A 25 -3.37 15.56 4.06
C GLY A 25 -3.82 15.57 5.53
N ILE A 26 -4.50 16.63 5.95
CA ILE A 26 -5.06 16.75 7.28
C ILE A 26 -6.58 16.90 7.16
N VAL A 27 -7.28 15.92 7.72
CA VAL A 27 -8.74 15.88 7.77
C VAL A 27 -9.16 15.70 9.22
N VAL A 28 -10.05 16.54 9.73
CA VAL A 28 -10.68 16.32 11.03
C VAL A 28 -12.15 15.98 10.79
N LEU A 29 -12.59 14.90 11.42
CA LEU A 29 -13.96 14.40 11.34
C LEU A 29 -14.59 14.37 12.74
N ASP A 30 -15.87 14.71 12.82
CA ASP A 30 -16.68 14.44 14.00
C ASP A 30 -17.12 12.96 14.06
N ARG A 31 -17.93 12.60 15.07
CA ARG A 31 -18.45 11.23 15.25
C ARG A 31 -19.41 10.79 14.14
N ASP A 32 -20.04 11.73 13.44
CA ASP A 32 -20.92 11.50 12.30
C ASP A 32 -20.18 11.51 10.96
N PHE A 33 -18.82 11.54 11.01
CA PHE A 33 -17.94 11.64 9.85
C PHE A 33 -18.19 12.90 9.00
N LYS A 34 -18.64 13.99 9.63
CA LYS A 34 -18.66 15.29 8.99
C LYS A 34 -17.30 15.92 9.07
N VAL A 35 -16.87 16.54 7.97
CA VAL A 35 -15.57 17.18 7.85
C VAL A 35 -15.57 18.51 8.61
N GLU A 36 -14.65 18.70 9.55
CA GLU A 36 -14.43 19.97 10.25
C GLU A 36 -13.17 20.69 9.76
N VAL A 37 -12.13 19.94 9.34
CA VAL A 37 -10.89 20.50 8.80
C VAL A 37 -10.53 19.77 7.50
N TRP A 38 -10.12 20.56 6.51
CA TRP A 38 -9.69 20.13 5.20
C TRP A 38 -8.55 21.05 4.76
N ASN A 39 -7.30 20.58 4.81
CA ASN A 39 -6.15 21.44 4.55
C ASN A 39 -5.84 21.58 3.05
N GLN A 40 -4.84 22.41 2.73
CA GLN A 40 -4.45 22.71 1.35
C GLN A 40 -4.02 21.47 0.56
N PHE A 41 -3.32 20.51 1.20
CA PHE A 41 -2.96 19.25 0.55
C PHE A 41 -4.21 18.52 0.04
N MET A 42 -5.23 18.39 0.88
CA MET A 42 -6.48 17.73 0.51
C MET A 42 -7.23 18.49 -0.59
N GLU A 43 -7.25 19.82 -0.53
CA GLU A 43 -7.83 20.67 -1.58
C GLU A 43 -7.12 20.44 -2.92
N ASN A 44 -5.80 20.47 -2.95
CA ASN A 44 -5.00 20.34 -4.17
C ASN A 44 -5.19 18.98 -4.86
N HIS A 45 -5.38 17.91 -4.10
CA HIS A 45 -5.48 16.55 -4.65
C HIS A 45 -6.93 16.12 -4.94
N SER A 46 -7.90 16.66 -4.23
CA SER A 46 -9.32 16.36 -4.44
C SER A 46 -10.02 17.34 -5.40
N ASN A 47 -9.45 18.52 -5.63
CA ASN A 47 -10.10 19.67 -6.26
C ASN A 47 -11.36 20.16 -5.49
N LEU A 48 -11.52 19.81 -4.22
CA LEU A 48 -12.61 20.26 -3.35
C LEU A 48 -12.09 21.31 -2.36
N ARG A 49 -12.63 22.52 -2.45
CA ARG A 49 -12.31 23.60 -1.52
C ARG A 49 -12.90 23.30 -0.13
N PRO A 50 -12.29 23.78 0.96
CA PRO A 50 -12.84 23.65 2.30
C PRO A 50 -14.30 24.11 2.40
N SER A 51 -14.66 25.20 1.72
CA SER A 51 -16.03 25.73 1.70
C SER A 51 -17.08 24.79 1.09
N GLN A 52 -16.65 23.80 0.32
CA GLN A 52 -17.53 22.83 -0.34
C GLN A 52 -17.76 21.59 0.49
N ILE A 53 -16.82 21.21 1.36
CA ILE A 53 -16.82 19.94 2.08
C ILE A 53 -16.98 20.08 3.59
N VAL A 54 -16.49 21.17 4.19
CA VAL A 54 -16.61 21.41 5.66
C VAL A 54 -18.09 21.45 6.06
N GLY A 55 -18.42 20.73 7.12
CA GLY A 55 -19.78 20.56 7.64
C GLY A 55 -20.61 19.49 6.92
N LYS A 56 -20.09 18.85 5.88
CA LYS A 56 -20.76 17.77 5.14
C LYS A 56 -20.15 16.41 5.48
N SER A 57 -20.90 15.34 5.19
CA SER A 57 -20.42 13.99 5.35
C SER A 57 -19.30 13.68 4.36
N LEU A 58 -18.23 13.05 4.86
CA LEU A 58 -17.12 12.57 4.03
C LEU A 58 -17.62 11.63 2.90
N PHE A 59 -18.57 10.76 3.22
CA PHE A 59 -19.09 9.73 2.32
C PHE A 59 -19.93 10.30 1.16
N GLU A 60 -20.49 11.50 1.31
CA GLU A 60 -21.20 12.17 0.21
C GLU A 60 -20.26 12.60 -0.93
N HIS A 61 -19.00 12.92 -0.59
CA HIS A 61 -18.00 13.41 -1.54
C HIS A 61 -17.06 12.31 -2.02
N PHE A 62 -16.91 11.24 -1.24
CA PHE A 62 -16.04 10.10 -1.50
C PHE A 62 -16.80 8.78 -1.37
N PRO A 63 -17.73 8.48 -2.30
CA PRO A 63 -18.55 7.27 -2.25
C PRO A 63 -17.74 5.98 -2.44
N GLU A 64 -16.50 6.08 -2.91
CA GLU A 64 -15.55 4.95 -2.99
C GLU A 64 -15.05 4.49 -1.62
N ILE A 65 -15.23 5.30 -0.58
CA ILE A 65 -14.91 4.92 0.80
C ILE A 65 -16.10 4.15 1.38
N GLU A 66 -15.92 2.86 1.59
CA GLU A 66 -16.93 2.02 2.21
C GLU A 66 -17.21 2.49 3.65
N GLN A 67 -18.42 3.01 3.88
CA GLN A 67 -18.80 3.62 5.15
C GLN A 67 -18.62 2.66 6.32
N ASP A 68 -19.18 1.45 6.25
CA ASP A 68 -19.12 0.46 7.33
C ASP A 68 -17.68 0.07 7.66
N TRP A 69 -16.83 -0.06 6.64
CA TRP A 69 -15.42 -0.38 6.83
C TRP A 69 -14.68 0.75 7.56
N LEU A 70 -14.86 2.02 7.16
CA LEU A 70 -14.19 3.14 7.80
C LEU A 70 -14.71 3.36 9.23
N MET A 71 -16.00 3.19 9.46
CA MET A 71 -16.60 3.24 10.80
C MET A 71 -16.00 2.20 11.73
N LEU A 72 -15.86 0.95 11.26
CA LEU A 72 -15.20 -0.13 12.01
C LEU A 72 -13.74 0.21 12.34
N LYS A 73 -13.00 0.82 11.39
CA LYS A 73 -11.62 1.26 11.62
C LYS A 73 -11.50 2.45 12.58
N ALA A 74 -12.50 3.32 12.62
CA ALA A 74 -12.54 4.47 13.51
C ALA A 74 -12.99 4.11 14.94
N GLU A 75 -13.67 2.99 15.14
CA GLU A 75 -14.15 2.57 16.45
C GLU A 75 -13.08 2.54 17.55
N PRO A 76 -11.88 1.95 17.34
CA PRO A 76 -10.80 2.00 18.34
C PRO A 76 -10.34 3.43 18.66
N VAL A 77 -10.39 4.34 17.67
CA VAL A 77 -9.99 5.74 17.86
C VAL A 77 -10.92 6.45 18.84
N PHE A 78 -12.21 6.28 18.67
CA PHE A 78 -13.22 6.92 19.51
C PHE A 78 -13.38 6.25 20.88
N ASN A 79 -13.35 4.91 20.91
CA ASN A 79 -13.69 4.14 22.11
C ASN A 79 -12.47 3.81 22.97
N LEU A 80 -11.32 3.47 22.33
CA LEU A 80 -10.10 3.06 23.02
C LEU A 80 -9.06 4.18 23.09
N LYS A 81 -9.32 5.34 22.45
CA LYS A 81 -8.39 6.46 22.30
C LYS A 81 -7.03 6.04 21.72
N SER A 82 -7.05 5.03 20.86
CA SER A 82 -5.85 4.44 20.26
C SER A 82 -5.75 4.83 18.79
N PRO A 83 -4.56 5.16 18.27
CA PRO A 83 -4.39 5.44 16.85
C PRO A 83 -4.57 4.16 16.02
N VAL A 84 -5.03 4.33 14.78
CA VAL A 84 -5.17 3.28 13.77
C VAL A 84 -4.34 3.65 12.55
N PHE A 85 -3.61 2.68 12.02
CA PHE A 85 -2.76 2.84 10.84
C PHE A 85 -3.32 2.03 9.68
N LEU A 86 -3.59 2.69 8.57
CA LEU A 86 -3.98 2.08 7.31
C LEU A 86 -2.79 2.19 6.37
N ILE A 87 -2.25 1.06 5.95
CA ILE A 87 -1.05 0.99 5.12
C ILE A 87 -1.41 0.62 3.68
N TRP A 88 -0.70 1.19 2.73
CA TRP A 88 -0.94 1.03 1.30
C TRP A 88 -0.88 -0.43 0.82
N GLU A 89 -0.10 -1.29 1.47
CA GLU A 89 -0.01 -2.71 1.13
C GLU A 89 -1.33 -3.48 1.36
N GLN A 90 -2.17 -3.01 2.29
CA GLN A 90 -3.49 -3.59 2.56
C GLN A 90 -4.58 -2.94 1.72
N ARG A 91 -4.51 -1.62 1.56
CA ARG A 91 -5.42 -0.81 0.76
C ARG A 91 -4.61 0.31 0.09
N PRO A 92 -4.45 0.30 -1.23
CA PRO A 92 -3.56 1.23 -1.94
C PRO A 92 -3.82 2.70 -1.62
N TYR A 93 -5.07 3.08 -1.43
CA TYR A 93 -5.50 4.44 -1.09
C TYR A 93 -6.80 4.44 -0.30
N LEU A 94 -7.04 5.49 0.47
CA LEU A 94 -8.34 5.80 1.05
C LEU A 94 -9.12 6.74 0.13
N PHE A 95 -8.45 7.79 -0.36
CA PHE A 95 -8.99 8.75 -1.31
C PHE A 95 -8.42 8.46 -2.70
N LYS A 96 -9.28 8.35 -3.70
CA LYS A 96 -8.84 8.08 -5.07
C LYS A 96 -8.30 9.36 -5.72
N PHE A 97 -7.13 9.80 -5.28
CA PHE A 97 -6.43 10.93 -5.87
C PHE A 97 -5.62 10.51 -7.09
N GLY A 98 -5.61 11.35 -8.12
CA GLY A 98 -4.73 11.16 -9.26
C GLY A 98 -3.27 11.40 -8.88
N CYS A 99 -2.35 10.69 -9.53
CA CYS A 99 -0.93 10.96 -9.39
C CYS A 99 -0.57 12.19 -10.23
N ASN A 100 -0.31 13.33 -9.58
CA ASN A 100 0.06 14.59 -10.25
C ASN A 100 1.56 14.69 -10.56
N ARG A 101 2.33 13.61 -10.40
CA ARG A 101 3.78 13.63 -10.62
C ARG A 101 4.12 13.39 -12.09
N PRO A 102 4.90 14.31 -12.73
CA PRO A 102 5.24 14.16 -14.12
C PRO A 102 6.22 12.98 -14.32
N ILE A 103 5.89 12.08 -15.22
CA ILE A 103 6.80 11.23 -16.02
C ILE A 103 7.47 10.02 -15.32
N THR A 104 7.53 9.90 -14.00
CA THR A 104 8.35 8.86 -13.36
C THR A 104 7.60 7.67 -12.77
N SER A 105 6.28 7.69 -12.68
CA SER A 105 5.51 6.55 -12.20
C SER A 105 4.47 6.11 -13.24
N GLU A 106 4.46 4.82 -13.55
CA GLU A 106 3.40 4.14 -14.32
C GLU A 106 2.08 4.02 -13.52
N LEU A 107 2.01 4.67 -12.34
CA LEU A 107 0.89 4.59 -11.43
C LEU A 107 -0.07 5.76 -11.67
N ASP A 108 -1.32 5.43 -11.98
CA ASP A 108 -2.38 6.41 -12.25
C ASP A 108 -2.95 7.04 -10.99
N VAL A 109 -2.75 6.43 -9.83
CA VAL A 109 -3.33 6.84 -8.54
C VAL A 109 -2.24 7.04 -7.50
N MET A 110 -2.49 7.97 -6.57
CA MET A 110 -1.66 8.20 -5.40
C MET A 110 -1.80 7.06 -4.40
N TYR A 111 -0.70 6.42 -4.02
CA TYR A 111 -0.66 5.45 -2.92
C TYR A 111 -0.58 6.18 -1.58
N GLN A 112 -1.36 5.72 -0.59
CA GLN A 112 -1.53 6.44 0.66
C GLN A 112 -1.31 5.55 1.87
N ASN A 113 -0.57 6.09 2.86
CA ASN A 113 -0.69 5.64 4.25
C ASN A 113 -1.58 6.62 4.99
N VAL A 114 -2.48 6.11 5.82
CA VAL A 114 -3.38 6.96 6.58
C VAL A 114 -3.28 6.62 8.07
N THR A 115 -3.11 7.65 8.90
CA THR A 115 -3.14 7.51 10.36
C THR A 115 -4.38 8.19 10.90
N LEU A 116 -5.20 7.45 11.63
CA LEU A 116 -6.35 7.96 12.37
C LEU A 116 -5.96 8.10 13.84
N PHE A 117 -6.17 9.24 14.44
CA PHE A 117 -5.91 9.42 15.88
C PHE A 117 -6.96 10.31 16.55
N PRO A 118 -7.20 10.10 17.86
CA PRO A 118 -8.22 10.83 18.59
C PRO A 118 -7.80 12.28 18.87
N LEU A 119 -8.74 13.21 18.75
CA LEU A 119 -8.61 14.54 19.27
C LEU A 119 -9.47 14.66 20.53
N SER A 120 -8.82 14.86 21.67
CA SER A 120 -9.52 15.01 22.95
C SER A 120 -9.99 16.45 23.15
N SER A 121 -11.22 16.60 23.64
CA SER A 121 -11.73 17.88 24.14
C SER A 121 -11.07 18.26 25.46
N LEU A 122 -11.30 19.48 25.92
CA LEU A 122 -10.82 19.95 27.24
C LEU A 122 -11.36 19.11 28.41
N THR A 123 -12.46 18.41 28.21
CA THR A 123 -13.05 17.46 29.18
C THR A 123 -12.46 16.05 29.09
N GLY A 124 -11.52 15.81 28.18
CA GLY A 124 -10.90 14.52 27.95
C GLY A 124 -11.74 13.52 27.11
N ASN A 125 -12.91 13.93 26.63
CA ASN A 125 -13.72 13.12 25.73
C ASN A 125 -13.19 13.21 24.29
N VAL A 126 -13.24 12.10 23.57
CA VAL A 126 -12.90 12.06 22.14
C VAL A 126 -14.18 12.29 21.33
N GLU A 127 -14.32 13.49 20.80
CA GLU A 127 -15.46 13.89 19.97
C GLU A 127 -15.07 13.98 18.50
N ARG A 128 -13.77 14.06 18.23
CA ARG A 128 -13.18 14.25 16.90
C ARG A 128 -12.06 13.26 16.64
N MET A 129 -11.86 12.98 15.39
CA MET A 129 -10.76 12.16 14.91
C MET A 129 -9.98 12.96 13.87
N CYS A 130 -8.66 12.98 13.99
CA CYS A 130 -7.79 13.49 12.94
C CYS A 130 -7.30 12.35 12.06
N MET A 131 -7.35 12.56 10.76
CA MET A 131 -6.84 11.68 9.74
C MET A 131 -5.66 12.37 9.06
N LEU A 132 -4.48 11.76 9.14
CA LEU A 132 -3.30 12.19 8.39
C LEU A 132 -3.13 11.29 7.16
N VAL A 133 -3.06 11.90 5.99
CA VAL A 133 -2.92 11.20 4.70
C VAL A 133 -1.54 11.50 4.14
N TYR A 134 -0.72 10.47 4.03
CA TYR A 134 0.64 10.55 3.52
C TYR A 134 0.69 10.01 2.08
N ASP A 135 1.25 10.80 1.16
CA ASP A 135 1.61 10.30 -0.17
C ASP A 135 2.85 9.42 -0.07
N VAL A 136 2.69 8.13 -0.33
CA VAL A 136 3.76 7.13 -0.33
C VAL A 136 3.96 6.51 -1.72
N THR A 137 3.56 7.23 -2.79
CA THR A 137 3.59 6.74 -4.16
C THR A 137 4.99 6.35 -4.61
N ASP A 138 6.03 7.13 -4.27
CA ASP A 138 7.41 6.82 -4.62
C ASP A 138 7.91 5.55 -3.94
N GLN A 139 7.57 5.37 -2.65
CA GLN A 139 7.93 4.18 -1.89
C GLN A 139 7.21 2.94 -2.45
N ALA A 140 5.91 3.07 -2.77
CA ALA A 140 5.11 2.01 -3.36
C ALA A 140 5.65 1.63 -4.75
N SER A 141 5.91 2.61 -5.62
CA SER A 141 6.49 2.40 -6.95
C SER A 141 7.83 1.66 -6.88
N SER A 142 8.73 2.14 -6.03
CA SER A 142 10.05 1.52 -5.85
C SER A 142 9.95 0.08 -5.38
N ARG A 143 9.05 -0.21 -4.42
CA ARG A 143 8.85 -1.56 -3.90
C ARG A 143 8.24 -2.49 -4.95
N LEU A 144 7.21 -2.05 -5.67
CA LEU A 144 6.59 -2.84 -6.73
C LEU A 144 7.59 -3.15 -7.86
N ASN A 145 8.45 -2.21 -8.23
CA ASN A 145 9.51 -2.42 -9.20
C ASN A 145 10.54 -3.45 -8.73
N ILE A 146 10.99 -3.37 -7.47
CA ILE A 146 11.90 -4.36 -6.88
C ILE A 146 11.27 -5.74 -6.86
N GLU A 147 10.01 -5.87 -6.47
CA GLU A 147 9.28 -7.13 -6.47
C GLU A 147 9.14 -7.69 -7.90
N GLY A 148 8.83 -6.83 -8.87
CA GLY A 148 8.78 -7.20 -10.30
C GLY A 148 10.11 -7.74 -10.81
N LEU A 149 11.22 -7.04 -10.55
CA LEU A 149 12.57 -7.47 -10.93
C LEU A 149 12.97 -8.78 -10.24
N ASN A 150 12.68 -8.93 -8.95
CA ASN A 150 12.94 -10.17 -8.22
C ASN A 150 12.16 -11.36 -8.81
N ASN A 151 10.91 -11.14 -9.21
CA ASN A 151 10.11 -12.16 -9.89
C ASN A 151 10.71 -12.55 -11.23
N GLN A 152 11.15 -11.56 -12.03
CA GLN A 152 11.83 -11.83 -13.31
C GLN A 152 13.13 -12.61 -13.11
N LEU A 153 13.97 -12.21 -12.16
CA LEU A 153 15.19 -12.95 -11.81
C LEU A 153 14.89 -14.39 -11.36
N THR A 154 13.81 -14.57 -10.59
CA THR A 154 13.37 -15.89 -10.16
C THR A 154 12.91 -16.74 -11.34
N GLU A 155 12.14 -16.18 -12.27
CA GLU A 155 11.73 -16.88 -13.51
C GLU A 155 12.94 -17.26 -14.37
N MET A 156 13.87 -16.32 -14.60
CA MET A 156 15.09 -16.60 -15.36
C MET A 156 15.96 -17.68 -14.69
N SER A 157 15.95 -17.77 -13.37
CA SER A 157 16.68 -18.79 -12.60
C SER A 157 15.98 -20.15 -12.52
N ARG A 158 14.78 -20.31 -13.09
CA ARG A 158 14.02 -21.59 -13.01
C ARG A 158 14.39 -22.61 -14.05
N VAL A 159 14.95 -22.19 -15.18
CA VAL A 159 15.33 -23.05 -16.28
C VAL A 159 16.83 -23.30 -16.31
N ASP A 160 17.20 -24.43 -16.80
CA ASP A 160 18.57 -24.77 -17.13
C ASP A 160 18.97 -24.11 -18.46
N GLY A 161 20.11 -23.45 -18.48
CA GLY A 161 20.57 -22.66 -19.64
C GLY A 161 20.81 -23.47 -20.91
N LEU A 162 21.16 -24.75 -20.77
CA LEU A 162 21.46 -25.65 -21.88
C LEU A 162 20.18 -26.28 -22.43
N THR A 163 19.41 -26.93 -21.58
CA THR A 163 18.27 -27.77 -21.97
C THR A 163 16.95 -27.00 -22.07
N GLN A 164 16.88 -25.81 -21.55
CA GLN A 164 15.65 -25.00 -21.43
C GLN A 164 14.54 -25.69 -20.61
N LEU A 165 14.87 -26.78 -19.94
CA LEU A 165 13.98 -27.44 -18.99
C LEU A 165 14.09 -26.80 -17.60
N TYR A 166 13.14 -27.09 -16.73
CA TYR A 166 13.24 -26.65 -15.34
C TYR A 166 14.50 -27.22 -14.69
N ASN A 167 15.28 -26.37 -14.06
CA ASN A 167 16.46 -26.79 -13.32
C ASN A 167 16.08 -27.64 -12.08
N ARG A 168 17.07 -28.35 -11.54
CA ARG A 168 16.88 -29.25 -10.40
C ARG A 168 16.22 -28.59 -9.20
N ARG A 169 16.60 -27.35 -8.90
CA ARG A 169 16.06 -26.60 -7.75
C ARG A 169 14.58 -26.34 -7.92
N TYR A 170 14.16 -25.76 -9.03
CA TYR A 170 12.75 -25.45 -9.30
C TYR A 170 11.91 -26.72 -9.39
N TRP A 171 12.44 -27.79 -10.02
CA TRP A 171 11.76 -29.06 -10.06
C TRP A 171 11.47 -29.62 -8.66
N GLN A 172 12.44 -29.56 -7.72
CA GLN A 172 12.26 -30.04 -6.34
C GLN A 172 11.17 -29.25 -5.60
N GLU A 173 11.19 -27.92 -5.70
CA GLU A 173 10.20 -27.05 -5.08
C GLU A 173 8.79 -27.34 -5.62
N ARG A 174 8.67 -27.51 -6.94
CA ARG A 174 7.41 -27.79 -7.61
C ARG A 174 6.87 -29.17 -7.26
N PHE A 175 7.74 -30.16 -7.25
CA PHE A 175 7.40 -31.53 -6.86
C PHE A 175 6.83 -31.59 -5.43
N GLN A 176 7.48 -30.95 -4.47
CA GLN A 176 6.98 -30.88 -3.11
C GLN A 176 5.59 -30.24 -3.00
N SER A 177 5.37 -29.18 -3.78
CA SER A 177 4.06 -28.49 -3.79
C SER A 177 2.97 -29.38 -4.39
N LEU A 178 3.24 -30.04 -5.51
CA LEU A 178 2.32 -30.99 -6.14
C LEU A 178 2.04 -32.20 -5.25
N TYR A 179 3.05 -32.73 -4.58
CA TYR A 179 2.89 -33.85 -3.65
C TYR A 179 1.97 -33.49 -2.48
N ARG A 180 2.16 -32.31 -1.86
CA ARG A 180 1.27 -31.82 -0.78
C ARG A 180 -0.17 -31.63 -1.27
N LEU A 181 -0.35 -31.14 -2.49
CA LEU A 181 -1.66 -30.95 -3.10
C LEU A 181 -2.36 -32.28 -3.36
N ALA A 182 -1.62 -33.25 -3.95
CA ALA A 182 -2.12 -34.59 -4.21
C ALA A 182 -2.55 -35.30 -2.92
N LYS A 183 -1.71 -35.22 -1.88
CA LYS A 183 -2.05 -35.78 -0.56
C LYS A 183 -3.33 -35.21 0.02
N ARG A 184 -3.56 -33.88 -0.14
CA ARG A 184 -4.80 -33.24 0.31
C ARG A 184 -6.03 -33.64 -0.49
N ARG A 185 -5.87 -33.91 -1.79
CA ARG A 185 -6.95 -34.24 -2.72
C ARG A 185 -7.14 -35.74 -2.91
N GLU A 186 -6.32 -36.56 -2.22
CA GLU A 186 -6.30 -38.02 -2.37
C GLU A 186 -6.18 -38.46 -3.84
N SER A 187 -5.45 -37.66 -4.65
CA SER A 187 -5.25 -37.95 -6.07
C SER A 187 -3.93 -38.70 -6.29
N ALA A 188 -3.96 -39.66 -7.23
CA ALA A 188 -2.76 -40.37 -7.64
C ALA A 188 -1.89 -39.48 -8.54
N ASN A 189 -0.56 -39.50 -8.28
CA ASN A 189 0.44 -38.87 -9.14
C ASN A 189 1.54 -39.88 -9.43
N ILE A 190 2.14 -39.76 -10.59
CA ILE A 190 3.26 -40.59 -11.01
C ILE A 190 4.47 -39.69 -11.20
N ALA A 191 5.59 -40.01 -10.59
CA ALA A 191 6.90 -39.42 -10.88
C ALA A 191 7.73 -40.39 -11.69
N VAL A 192 8.28 -39.88 -12.79
CA VAL A 192 9.16 -40.68 -13.66
C VAL A 192 10.55 -40.07 -13.59
N MET A 193 11.56 -40.89 -13.35
CA MET A 193 12.96 -40.51 -13.38
C MET A 193 13.63 -41.22 -14.54
N LEU A 194 14.33 -40.47 -15.39
CA LEU A 194 15.06 -40.99 -16.54
C LEU A 194 16.53 -40.66 -16.35
N ASP A 195 17.40 -41.59 -16.77
CA ASP A 195 18.84 -41.40 -16.83
C ASP A 195 19.39 -41.94 -18.16
N ILE A 196 20.50 -41.39 -18.60
CA ILE A 196 21.16 -41.81 -19.86
C ILE A 196 22.25 -42.80 -19.54
N ASP A 197 22.09 -44.03 -20.00
CA ASP A 197 23.09 -45.06 -19.83
C ASP A 197 24.41 -44.68 -20.51
N HIS A 198 25.52 -44.88 -19.79
CA HIS A 198 26.87 -44.63 -20.27
C HIS A 198 27.15 -43.17 -20.73
N PHE A 199 26.41 -42.18 -20.27
CA PHE A 199 26.57 -40.76 -20.65
C PHE A 199 28.03 -40.27 -20.49
N LYS A 200 28.72 -40.72 -19.45
CA LYS A 200 30.14 -40.40 -19.28
C LYS A 200 31.00 -40.88 -20.42
N ALA A 201 30.75 -42.07 -20.96
CA ALA A 201 31.49 -42.61 -22.10
C ALA A 201 31.27 -41.81 -23.38
N VAL A 202 30.08 -41.21 -23.55
CA VAL A 202 29.81 -40.31 -24.68
C VAL A 202 30.69 -39.04 -24.54
N ASN A 203 30.76 -38.46 -23.40
CA ASN A 203 31.59 -37.28 -23.15
C ASN A 203 33.09 -37.57 -23.31
N ASP A 204 33.55 -38.71 -22.79
CA ASP A 204 34.95 -39.12 -22.85
C ASP A 204 35.42 -39.45 -24.29
N ASN A 205 34.53 -39.97 -25.12
CA ASN A 205 34.85 -40.34 -26.50
C ASN A 205 34.63 -39.23 -27.54
N TYR A 206 33.62 -38.36 -27.32
CA TYR A 206 33.17 -37.38 -28.32
C TYR A 206 33.25 -35.93 -27.85
N GLY A 207 33.70 -35.72 -26.61
CA GLY A 207 33.82 -34.41 -25.97
C GLY A 207 32.52 -33.89 -25.37
N HIS A 208 32.62 -32.92 -24.50
CA HIS A 208 31.47 -32.33 -23.76
C HIS A 208 30.43 -31.70 -24.68
N GLN A 209 30.85 -31.12 -25.84
CA GLN A 209 29.91 -30.57 -26.82
C GLN A 209 28.97 -31.63 -27.46
N ALA A 210 29.37 -32.90 -27.46
CA ALA A 210 28.51 -33.98 -27.95
C ALA A 210 27.54 -34.48 -26.87
N GLY A 211 27.87 -34.28 -25.59
CA GLY A 211 26.99 -34.59 -24.47
C GLY A 211 25.99 -33.50 -24.15
N ASP A 212 26.32 -32.27 -24.49
CA ASP A 212 25.42 -31.12 -24.37
C ASP A 212 24.36 -31.12 -25.46
#